data_e8c61f792b5ada35965ab1f60723c6ec
#
_entry.id   e8c61f792b5ada35965ab1f60723c6ec
#
_cell.length_a   1.000
_cell.length_b   1.000
_cell.length_c   1.000
_cell.angle_alpha   90.00
_cell.angle_beta   90.00
_cell.angle_gamma   90.00
#
_symmetry.space_group_name_H-M   'P 1'
#
loop_
_entity.id
_entity.type
_entity.pdbx_description
1 polymer ?
#
loop_
_entity_poly.entity_id
_entity_poly.type
_entity_poly.pdbx_seq_one_letter_code
_entity_poly.pdbx_strand_id
1 'polypeptide(L)'
;MDKYDVIIAGCGPCGAMAARAAAKAGAKVLALDRRKELGAPVRCGEGIGLHWMDELGLKMNPKAVSAEINGSVLVSPDWKRRVVIRNKETKGFVVDRKVFDKDLAIEAGRCGADISVHSEVYDVIKEGGKIAGVKAIVDGKKHEFHAPVVIAADGGESTIARLAGLNTTATLYDTDFGVEYEMVNVDCVDLIEVYFSNADAPRGYVWIFPKGKDVANVGVGIGGLHAPNAKYYLDKWIKAHPERLGKAKTVAIKGGIIPVGAPMTDEAVGEGIIAAGTAAHQVDPIHGGGICLAMEAGKIAGEVAAKNALAKTCDRAHLLEYAEIYKKVREPKLLKRLKLRKVLEKLSDDDFNAIFHHLDDKDIDNLLKSNFAAVVGKMTSLLITKPGLIKTMSGLL
;
A
#
# COMPACT_ATOMS: atom_id res chain seq x y z
N MET A 1 -9.20 32.96 -12.20
CA MET A 1 -9.40 31.68 -11.48
C MET A 1 -9.04 30.57 -12.44
N ASP A 2 -8.07 29.75 -12.06
CA ASP A 2 -7.64 28.63 -12.89
C ASP A 2 -8.64 27.49 -12.78
N LYS A 3 -9.34 27.20 -13.88
CA LYS A 3 -10.32 26.14 -13.97
C LYS A 3 -9.66 24.88 -14.58
N TYR A 4 -9.88 23.77 -13.92
CA TYR A 4 -9.48 22.43 -14.36
C TYR A 4 -10.73 21.54 -14.51
N ASP A 5 -10.57 20.42 -15.20
CA ASP A 5 -11.60 19.40 -15.28
C ASP A 5 -11.48 18.44 -14.09
N VAL A 6 -10.24 18.12 -13.69
CA VAL A 6 -9.93 17.25 -12.57
C VAL A 6 -8.80 17.84 -11.73
N ILE A 7 -8.99 17.91 -10.41
CA ILE A 7 -7.94 18.24 -9.45
C ILE A 7 -7.62 17.01 -8.61
N ILE A 8 -6.32 16.77 -8.37
CA ILE A 8 -5.83 15.64 -7.61
C ILE A 8 -5.07 16.15 -6.39
N ALA A 9 -5.53 15.78 -5.20
CA ALA A 9 -4.86 16.10 -3.95
C ALA A 9 -3.92 14.96 -3.55
N GLY A 10 -2.62 15.19 -3.67
CA GLY A 10 -1.54 14.23 -3.49
C GLY A 10 -1.05 13.64 -4.82
N CYS A 11 0.25 13.73 -5.09
CA CYS A 11 0.91 13.21 -6.29
C CYS A 11 1.92 12.08 -5.95
N GLY A 12 1.50 11.16 -5.05
CA GLY A 12 2.15 9.86 -4.87
C GLY A 12 1.76 8.89 -5.99
N PRO A 13 2.05 7.58 -5.88
CA PRO A 13 1.76 6.61 -6.95
C PRO A 13 0.29 6.62 -7.41
N CYS A 14 -0.66 6.77 -6.49
CA CYS A 14 -2.08 6.89 -6.82
C CYS A 14 -2.35 8.15 -7.63
N GLY A 15 -1.98 9.31 -7.10
CA GLY A 15 -2.28 10.59 -7.74
C GLY A 15 -1.55 10.81 -9.06
N ALA A 16 -0.31 10.36 -9.18
CA ALA A 16 0.44 10.43 -10.43
C ALA A 16 -0.23 9.57 -11.53
N MET A 17 -0.68 8.36 -11.17
CA MET A 17 -1.41 7.50 -12.11
C MET A 17 -2.80 8.05 -12.47
N ALA A 18 -3.49 8.67 -11.51
CA ALA A 18 -4.76 9.36 -11.77
C ALA A 18 -4.56 10.56 -12.72
N ALA A 19 -3.51 11.37 -12.47
CA ALA A 19 -3.17 12.50 -13.32
C ALA A 19 -2.83 12.06 -14.76
N ARG A 20 -1.99 11.01 -14.89
CA ARG A 20 -1.64 10.43 -16.18
C ARG A 20 -2.88 9.93 -16.93
N ALA A 21 -3.76 9.20 -16.25
CA ALA A 21 -4.95 8.61 -16.88
C ALA A 21 -5.95 9.69 -17.30
N ALA A 22 -6.21 10.66 -16.44
CA ALA A 22 -7.14 11.75 -16.72
C ALA A 22 -6.64 12.66 -17.85
N ALA A 23 -5.36 13.06 -17.83
CA ALA A 23 -4.76 13.88 -18.90
C ALA A 23 -4.74 13.13 -20.24
N LYS A 24 -4.40 11.83 -20.24
CA LYS A 24 -4.45 10.99 -21.45
C LYS A 24 -5.86 10.88 -22.04
N ALA A 25 -6.91 10.98 -21.21
CA ALA A 25 -8.29 11.03 -21.66
C ALA A 25 -8.72 12.42 -22.18
N GLY A 26 -7.84 13.42 -22.17
CA GLY A 26 -8.09 14.76 -22.70
C GLY A 26 -8.61 15.78 -21.68
N ALA A 27 -8.68 15.43 -20.40
CA ALA A 27 -9.07 16.37 -19.35
C ALA A 27 -7.93 17.33 -19.00
N LYS A 28 -8.25 18.59 -18.65
CA LYS A 28 -7.32 19.54 -18.04
C LYS A 28 -7.12 19.19 -16.57
N VAL A 29 -5.94 18.75 -16.18
CA VAL A 29 -5.65 18.14 -14.88
C VAL A 29 -4.64 18.97 -14.09
N LEU A 30 -4.89 19.15 -12.77
CA LEU A 30 -3.93 19.68 -11.82
C LEU A 30 -3.71 18.66 -10.70
N ALA A 31 -2.46 18.25 -10.48
CA ALA A 31 -2.04 17.44 -9.35
C ALA A 31 -1.22 18.28 -8.36
N LEU A 32 -1.64 18.37 -7.12
CA LEU A 32 -1.03 19.14 -6.05
C LEU A 32 -0.37 18.22 -5.02
N ASP A 33 0.87 18.48 -4.66
CA ASP A 33 1.57 17.71 -3.61
C ASP A 33 2.28 18.64 -2.63
N ARG A 34 2.10 18.40 -1.32
CA ARG A 34 2.70 19.20 -0.24
C ARG A 34 4.21 19.10 -0.18
N ARG A 35 4.79 18.02 -0.69
CA ARG A 35 6.23 17.78 -0.69
C ARG A 35 6.93 18.67 -1.69
N LYS A 36 8.14 19.12 -1.34
CA LYS A 36 9.02 19.84 -2.28
C LYS A 36 9.62 18.92 -3.33
N GLU A 37 9.71 17.62 -3.00
CA GLU A 37 10.22 16.57 -3.86
C GLU A 37 9.31 15.35 -3.77
N LEU A 38 8.78 14.88 -4.88
CA LEU A 38 7.96 13.67 -4.93
C LEU A 38 8.79 12.45 -4.52
N GLY A 39 8.17 11.54 -3.78
CA GLY A 39 8.85 10.37 -3.22
C GLY A 39 9.65 10.66 -1.94
N ALA A 40 9.85 11.91 -1.52
CA ALA A 40 10.57 12.27 -0.29
C ALA A 40 9.68 13.06 0.67
N PRO A 41 9.67 12.75 2.02
CA PRO A 41 10.35 11.61 2.63
C PRO A 41 9.69 10.27 2.25
N VAL A 42 10.50 9.22 2.12
CA VAL A 42 10.01 7.87 1.85
C VAL A 42 9.32 7.32 3.10
N ARG A 43 8.15 6.67 2.92
CA ARG A 43 7.36 6.05 3.99
C ARG A 43 6.91 4.65 3.57
N CYS A 44 7.86 3.80 3.15
CA CYS A 44 7.52 2.54 2.48
C CYS A 44 8.72 1.60 2.45
N GLY A 45 8.49 0.28 2.55
CA GLY A 45 9.49 -0.77 2.31
C GLY A 45 9.97 -0.86 0.87
N GLU A 46 9.29 -0.16 -0.08
CA GLU A 46 9.72 0.04 -1.47
C GLU A 46 9.65 -1.20 -2.38
N GLY A 47 9.00 -2.28 -1.92
CA GLY A 47 8.83 -3.51 -2.73
C GLY A 47 7.71 -3.38 -3.77
N ILE A 48 7.99 -3.78 -5.02
CA ILE A 48 7.02 -3.79 -6.14
C ILE A 48 7.13 -5.11 -6.89
N GLY A 49 5.99 -5.80 -7.11
CA GLY A 49 5.96 -7.01 -7.94
C GLY A 49 6.11 -6.70 -9.42
N LEU A 50 6.93 -7.49 -10.12
CA LEU A 50 7.21 -7.30 -11.56
C LEU A 50 5.94 -7.37 -12.43
N HIS A 51 5.02 -8.30 -12.13
CA HIS A 51 3.78 -8.48 -12.89
C HIS A 51 2.90 -7.22 -12.97
N TRP A 52 2.99 -6.34 -11.96
CA TRP A 52 2.23 -5.09 -11.95
C TRP A 52 2.64 -4.12 -13.05
N MET A 53 3.91 -4.15 -13.49
CA MET A 53 4.37 -3.29 -14.57
C MET A 53 3.63 -3.64 -15.87
N ASP A 54 3.48 -4.94 -16.15
CA ASP A 54 2.74 -5.43 -17.31
C ASP A 54 1.24 -5.10 -17.19
N GLU A 55 0.62 -5.36 -16.02
CA GLU A 55 -0.81 -5.10 -15.76
C GLU A 55 -1.18 -3.62 -15.91
N LEU A 56 -0.29 -2.72 -15.50
CA LEU A 56 -0.52 -1.28 -15.58
C LEU A 56 -0.02 -0.63 -16.87
N GLY A 57 0.60 -1.41 -17.76
CA GLY A 57 1.20 -0.92 -18.99
C GLY A 57 2.32 0.09 -18.75
N LEU A 58 3.16 -0.18 -17.74
CA LEU A 58 4.28 0.66 -17.35
C LEU A 58 5.61 -0.03 -17.69
N LYS A 59 6.62 0.79 -17.97
CA LYS A 59 8.00 0.32 -18.07
C LYS A 59 8.76 0.78 -16.82
N MET A 60 9.42 -0.15 -16.14
CA MET A 60 10.27 0.20 -15.01
C MET A 60 11.48 1.00 -15.51
N ASN A 61 11.69 2.17 -14.93
CA ASN A 61 12.91 2.93 -15.14
C ASN A 61 14.07 2.22 -14.40
N PRO A 62 15.12 1.78 -15.08
CA PRO A 62 16.25 1.11 -14.43
C PRO A 62 16.91 1.93 -13.31
N LYS A 63 16.87 3.26 -13.40
CA LYS A 63 17.40 4.15 -12.36
C LYS A 63 16.58 4.12 -11.07
N ALA A 64 15.32 3.68 -11.13
CA ALA A 64 14.48 3.52 -9.97
C ALA A 64 14.68 2.17 -9.28
N VAL A 65 15.38 1.21 -9.90
CA VAL A 65 15.60 -0.12 -9.33
C VAL A 65 16.81 -0.08 -8.41
N SER A 66 16.58 -0.26 -7.11
CA SER A 66 17.63 -0.43 -6.11
C SER A 66 18.14 -1.88 -6.06
N ALA A 67 17.21 -2.84 -6.15
CA ALA A 67 17.54 -4.26 -6.21
C ALA A 67 16.48 -5.04 -6.99
N GLU A 68 16.93 -6.07 -7.72
CA GLU A 68 16.05 -7.08 -8.31
C GLU A 68 15.77 -8.19 -7.29
N ILE A 69 14.52 -8.65 -7.23
CA ILE A 69 14.03 -9.64 -6.28
C ILE A 69 13.61 -10.90 -7.04
N ASN A 70 14.19 -12.03 -6.67
CA ASN A 70 13.93 -13.35 -7.27
C ASN A 70 13.03 -14.25 -6.41
N GLY A 71 12.40 -13.71 -5.38
CA GLY A 71 11.52 -14.47 -4.51
C GLY A 71 11.37 -13.85 -3.13
N SER A 72 10.80 -14.63 -2.24
CA SER A 72 10.70 -14.31 -0.82
C SER A 72 11.09 -15.50 0.04
N VAL A 73 11.56 -15.24 1.25
CA VAL A 73 11.74 -16.24 2.28
C VAL A 73 10.92 -15.87 3.50
N LEU A 74 10.14 -16.82 4.00
CA LEU A 74 9.35 -16.71 5.21
C LEU A 74 10.01 -17.53 6.31
N VAL A 75 10.22 -16.95 7.46
CA VAL A 75 10.89 -17.59 8.59
C VAL A 75 9.93 -17.80 9.74
N SER A 76 9.85 -19.03 10.25
CA SER A 76 9.02 -19.38 11.40
C SER A 76 9.49 -18.69 12.69
N PRO A 77 8.60 -18.49 13.69
CA PRO A 77 8.97 -17.87 14.97
C PRO A 77 10.13 -18.56 15.69
N ASP A 78 10.26 -19.89 15.59
CA ASP A 78 11.33 -20.67 16.20
C ASP A 78 12.64 -20.72 15.38
N TRP A 79 12.68 -20.03 14.21
CA TRP A 79 13.81 -19.95 13.27
C TRP A 79 14.24 -21.28 12.65
N LYS A 80 13.51 -22.38 12.90
CA LYS A 80 13.88 -23.71 12.41
C LYS A 80 13.39 -23.98 11.01
N ARG A 81 12.37 -23.26 10.53
CA ARG A 81 11.81 -23.44 9.19
C ARG A 81 11.93 -22.15 8.38
N ARG A 82 12.53 -22.28 7.20
CA ARG A 82 12.62 -21.24 6.18
C ARG A 82 11.90 -21.75 4.94
N VAL A 83 10.86 -21.05 4.51
CA VAL A 83 10.07 -21.36 3.32
C VAL A 83 10.49 -20.40 2.22
N VAL A 84 11.06 -20.92 1.14
CA VAL A 84 11.51 -20.11 0.01
C VAL A 84 10.50 -20.19 -1.12
N ILE A 85 9.91 -19.07 -1.48
CA ILE A 85 8.92 -18.97 -2.53
C ILE A 85 9.56 -18.25 -3.73
N ARG A 86 9.71 -18.97 -4.84
CA ARG A 86 10.22 -18.45 -6.10
C ARG A 86 9.21 -18.72 -7.21
N ASN A 87 8.38 -17.74 -7.52
CA ASN A 87 7.41 -17.83 -8.59
C ASN A 87 7.27 -16.47 -9.29
N LYS A 88 6.42 -16.38 -10.32
CA LYS A 88 6.22 -15.15 -11.09
C LYS A 88 5.71 -13.98 -10.23
N GLU A 89 4.92 -14.26 -9.20
CA GLU A 89 4.31 -13.23 -8.34
C GLU A 89 5.29 -12.70 -7.28
N THR A 90 6.30 -13.49 -6.91
CA THR A 90 7.33 -13.09 -5.94
C THR A 90 8.57 -12.46 -6.59
N LYS A 91 8.63 -12.42 -7.93
CA LYS A 91 9.64 -11.63 -8.64
C LYS A 91 9.26 -10.16 -8.65
N GLY A 92 10.23 -9.30 -8.45
CA GLY A 92 9.98 -7.87 -8.40
C GLY A 92 11.22 -7.02 -8.23
N PHE A 93 10.99 -5.86 -7.69
CA PHE A 93 12.02 -4.88 -7.41
C PHE A 93 11.85 -4.29 -6.01
N VAL A 94 12.95 -3.93 -5.38
CA VAL A 94 12.94 -2.87 -4.38
C VAL A 94 13.39 -1.61 -5.10
N VAL A 95 12.55 -0.57 -5.06
CA VAL A 95 12.77 0.66 -5.83
C VAL A 95 13.24 1.81 -4.95
N ASP A 96 13.96 2.76 -5.52
CA ASP A 96 14.11 4.08 -4.92
C ASP A 96 12.85 4.91 -5.22
N ARG A 97 12.03 5.13 -4.20
CA ARG A 97 10.77 5.89 -4.30
C ARG A 97 10.98 7.34 -4.74
N LYS A 98 12.14 7.94 -4.46
CA LYS A 98 12.45 9.31 -4.91
C LYS A 98 12.58 9.37 -6.43
N VAL A 99 13.11 8.31 -7.05
CA VAL A 99 13.19 8.21 -8.50
C VAL A 99 11.86 7.72 -9.07
N PHE A 100 11.29 6.67 -8.48
CA PHE A 100 10.08 6.02 -8.98
C PHE A 100 8.86 6.95 -8.98
N ASP A 101 8.58 7.65 -7.88
CA ASP A 101 7.42 8.54 -7.78
C ASP A 101 7.55 9.74 -8.74
N LYS A 102 8.78 10.27 -8.88
CA LYS A 102 9.04 11.34 -9.88
C LYS A 102 8.83 10.85 -11.31
N ASP A 103 9.24 9.62 -11.61
CA ASP A 103 9.08 9.05 -12.95
C ASP A 103 7.59 8.91 -13.33
N LEU A 104 6.76 8.45 -12.40
CA LEU A 104 5.30 8.40 -12.59
C LEU A 104 4.72 9.81 -12.86
N ALA A 105 5.18 10.80 -12.11
CA ALA A 105 4.73 12.18 -12.29
C ALA A 105 5.22 12.80 -13.60
N ILE A 106 6.46 12.51 -14.03
CA ILE A 106 7.00 12.91 -15.32
C ILE A 106 6.12 12.35 -16.46
N GLU A 107 5.73 11.08 -16.37
CA GLU A 107 4.83 10.49 -17.35
C GLU A 107 3.44 11.16 -17.35
N ALA A 108 2.92 11.55 -16.18
CA ALA A 108 1.68 12.31 -16.11
C ALA A 108 1.83 13.69 -16.77
N GLY A 109 2.93 14.40 -16.52
CA GLY A 109 3.24 15.68 -17.16
C GLY A 109 3.40 15.55 -18.68
N ARG A 110 4.04 14.47 -19.17
CA ARG A 110 4.13 14.17 -20.60
C ARG A 110 2.78 13.93 -21.27
N CYS A 111 1.79 13.46 -20.49
CA CYS A 111 0.41 13.34 -20.96
C CYS A 111 -0.39 14.64 -20.89
N GLY A 112 0.19 15.75 -20.37
CA GLY A 112 -0.44 17.06 -20.31
C GLY A 112 -1.02 17.44 -18.95
N ALA A 113 -0.73 16.69 -17.87
CA ALA A 113 -1.12 17.10 -16.52
C ALA A 113 -0.22 18.19 -15.97
N ASP A 114 -0.81 19.21 -15.36
CA ASP A 114 -0.09 20.19 -14.54
C ASP A 114 0.24 19.56 -13.18
N ILE A 115 1.51 19.63 -12.77
CA ILE A 115 1.98 19.10 -11.50
C ILE A 115 2.60 20.23 -10.68
N SER A 116 2.08 20.42 -9.48
CA SER A 116 2.54 21.45 -8.55
C SER A 116 3.03 20.81 -7.26
N VAL A 117 4.33 20.80 -7.07
CA VAL A 117 4.98 20.43 -5.80
C VAL A 117 4.98 21.62 -4.83
N HIS A 118 5.32 21.37 -3.55
CA HIS A 118 5.26 22.39 -2.49
C HIS A 118 3.88 23.10 -2.42
N SER A 119 2.84 22.32 -2.69
CA SER A 119 1.46 22.76 -2.85
C SER A 119 0.54 21.92 -1.97
N GLU A 120 0.25 22.39 -0.76
CA GLU A 120 -0.52 21.67 0.24
C GLU A 120 -2.01 21.99 0.10
N VAL A 121 -2.79 20.98 -0.30
CA VAL A 121 -4.26 21.06 -0.21
C VAL A 121 -4.65 20.94 1.27
N TYR A 122 -5.34 21.95 1.80
CA TYR A 122 -5.73 22.01 3.21
C TYR A 122 -7.23 22.04 3.44
N ASP A 123 -8.03 22.26 2.38
CA ASP A 123 -9.49 22.29 2.45
C ASP A 123 -10.11 22.03 1.07
N VAL A 124 -11.40 21.77 1.03
CA VAL A 124 -12.21 21.62 -0.18
C VAL A 124 -13.16 22.79 -0.36
N ILE A 125 -13.48 23.12 -1.62
CA ILE A 125 -14.48 24.10 -1.98
C ILE A 125 -15.80 23.36 -2.19
N LYS A 126 -16.88 23.80 -1.53
CA LYS A 126 -18.23 23.23 -1.64
C LYS A 126 -19.18 24.25 -2.24
N GLU A 127 -19.86 23.88 -3.31
CA GLU A 127 -20.87 24.68 -3.97
C GLU A 127 -22.12 23.84 -4.25
N GLY A 128 -23.28 24.30 -3.83
CA GLY A 128 -24.56 23.59 -4.04
C GLY A 128 -24.59 22.16 -3.48
N GLY A 129 -23.84 21.88 -2.40
CA GLY A 129 -23.74 20.56 -1.79
C GLY A 129 -22.74 19.60 -2.47
N LYS A 130 -22.03 20.05 -3.52
CA LYS A 130 -21.01 19.28 -4.26
C LYS A 130 -19.62 19.85 -4.01
N ILE A 131 -18.62 19.01 -4.15
CA ILE A 131 -17.22 19.45 -4.20
C ILE A 131 -17.00 20.13 -5.56
N ALA A 132 -16.49 21.36 -5.52
CA ALA A 132 -16.25 22.21 -6.69
C ALA A 132 -14.78 22.63 -6.84
N GLY A 133 -13.89 22.09 -6.00
CA GLY A 133 -12.48 22.42 -6.03
C GLY A 133 -11.77 22.21 -4.70
N VAL A 134 -10.59 22.79 -4.59
CA VAL A 134 -9.74 22.71 -3.39
C VAL A 134 -9.14 24.09 -3.04
N LYS A 135 -8.79 24.24 -1.75
CA LYS A 135 -7.96 25.34 -1.26
C LYS A 135 -6.57 24.80 -0.96
N ALA A 136 -5.57 25.46 -1.47
CA ALA A 136 -4.19 25.04 -1.31
C ALA A 136 -3.28 26.18 -0.91
N ILE A 137 -2.16 25.82 -0.24
CA ILE A 137 -1.04 26.72 0.00
C ILE A 137 0.04 26.34 -1.03
N VAL A 138 0.31 27.24 -1.97
CA VAL A 138 1.33 27.08 -3.00
C VAL A 138 2.45 28.08 -2.70
N ASP A 139 3.66 27.58 -2.45
CA ASP A 139 4.82 28.41 -2.08
C ASP A 139 4.51 29.42 -0.95
N GLY A 140 3.74 28.97 0.04
CA GLY A 140 3.36 29.77 1.21
C GLY A 140 2.17 30.74 1.00
N LYS A 141 1.56 30.78 -0.17
CA LYS A 141 0.43 31.62 -0.51
C LYS A 141 -0.86 30.80 -0.67
N LYS A 142 -1.97 31.34 -0.20
CA LYS A 142 -3.30 30.69 -0.33
C LYS A 142 -3.84 30.87 -1.76
N HIS A 143 -4.31 29.78 -2.32
CA HIS A 143 -4.93 29.73 -3.65
C HIS A 143 -6.22 28.90 -3.59
N GLU A 144 -7.13 29.19 -4.50
CA GLU A 144 -8.34 28.40 -4.77
C GLU A 144 -8.29 27.89 -6.20
N PHE A 145 -8.46 26.57 -6.35
CA PHE A 145 -8.52 25.92 -7.66
C PHE A 145 -9.87 25.24 -7.80
N HIS A 146 -10.52 25.47 -8.94
CA HIS A 146 -11.87 24.96 -9.21
C HIS A 146 -11.82 23.81 -10.23
N ALA A 147 -12.56 22.75 -9.92
CA ALA A 147 -12.80 21.62 -10.82
C ALA A 147 -14.09 20.90 -10.43
N PRO A 148 -14.85 20.36 -11.39
CA PRO A 148 -16.07 19.62 -11.09
C PRO A 148 -15.81 18.25 -10.45
N VAL A 149 -14.56 17.72 -10.53
CA VAL A 149 -14.16 16.47 -9.87
C VAL A 149 -12.83 16.66 -9.15
N VAL A 150 -12.78 16.22 -7.89
CA VAL A 150 -11.57 16.13 -7.07
C VAL A 150 -11.26 14.67 -6.80
N ILE A 151 -9.98 14.28 -6.95
CA ILE A 151 -9.49 12.96 -6.51
C ILE A 151 -8.66 13.15 -5.26
N ALA A 152 -9.10 12.60 -4.12
CA ALA A 152 -8.33 12.56 -2.88
C ALA A 152 -7.39 11.34 -2.92
N ALA A 153 -6.10 11.61 -3.18
CA ALA A 153 -5.01 10.64 -3.25
C ALA A 153 -3.92 10.96 -2.19
N ASP A 154 -4.33 11.48 -1.05
CA ASP A 154 -3.50 12.06 0.01
C ASP A 154 -2.95 11.02 1.02
N GLY A 155 -3.08 9.74 0.68
CA GLY A 155 -2.47 8.63 1.41
C GLY A 155 -3.23 8.23 2.67
N GLY A 156 -2.57 7.50 3.59
CA GLY A 156 -3.23 6.89 4.74
C GLY A 156 -3.81 7.88 5.75
N GLU A 157 -3.38 9.13 5.73
CA GLU A 157 -3.97 10.21 6.55
C GLU A 157 -5.36 10.61 6.04
N SER A 158 -5.64 10.50 4.75
CA SER A 158 -6.93 10.71 4.09
C SER A 158 -7.70 11.96 4.56
N THR A 159 -6.97 13.06 4.73
CA THR A 159 -7.52 14.31 5.29
C THR A 159 -8.51 14.95 4.35
N ILE A 160 -8.18 14.97 3.04
CA ILE A 160 -9.02 15.66 2.04
C ILE A 160 -10.35 14.93 1.83
N ALA A 161 -10.33 13.60 1.80
CA ALA A 161 -11.56 12.83 1.72
C ALA A 161 -12.49 13.11 2.92
N ARG A 162 -11.94 13.17 4.16
CA ARG A 162 -12.74 13.51 5.34
C ARG A 162 -13.27 14.94 5.34
N LEU A 163 -12.48 15.91 4.90
CA LEU A 163 -12.95 17.31 4.74
C LEU A 163 -14.08 17.42 3.71
N ALA A 164 -14.05 16.56 2.69
CA ALA A 164 -15.15 16.44 1.73
C ALA A 164 -16.41 15.79 2.30
N GLY A 165 -16.31 15.11 3.45
CA GLY A 165 -17.43 14.44 4.12
C GLY A 165 -17.46 12.93 3.94
N LEU A 166 -16.42 12.33 3.34
CA LEU A 166 -16.27 10.87 3.26
C LEU A 166 -15.73 10.32 4.58
N ASN A 167 -16.32 9.26 5.10
CA ASN A 167 -15.82 8.61 6.32
C ASN A 167 -14.71 7.61 6.00
N THR A 168 -13.48 8.10 5.89
CA THR A 168 -12.29 7.29 5.64
C THR A 168 -11.49 6.96 6.91
N THR A 169 -12.13 7.04 8.09
CA THR A 169 -11.45 6.76 9.35
C THR A 169 -11.30 5.26 9.56
N ALA A 170 -10.05 4.78 9.62
CA ALA A 170 -9.75 3.41 10.03
C ALA A 170 -9.75 3.28 11.56
N THR A 171 -10.22 2.13 12.06
CA THR A 171 -10.05 1.79 13.49
C THR A 171 -8.60 1.41 13.79
N LEU A 172 -8.18 1.50 15.04
CA LEU A 172 -6.83 1.00 15.44
C LEU A 172 -6.67 -0.51 15.16
N TYR A 173 -7.76 -1.26 15.15
CA TYR A 173 -7.74 -2.68 14.81
C TYR A 173 -7.48 -2.91 13.32
N ASP A 174 -8.00 -2.04 12.46
CA ASP A 174 -7.84 -2.10 11.00
C ASP A 174 -6.71 -1.21 10.49
N THR A 175 -5.80 -0.83 11.39
CA THR A 175 -4.61 -0.05 11.06
C THR A 175 -3.38 -0.80 11.54
N ASP A 176 -2.37 -0.93 10.69
CA ASP A 176 -1.03 -1.33 11.08
C ASP A 176 -0.10 -0.12 11.04
N PHE A 177 1.01 -0.21 11.72
CA PHE A 177 2.03 0.81 11.75
C PHE A 177 3.40 0.21 11.40
N GLY A 178 4.02 0.72 10.36
CA GLY A 178 5.35 0.31 9.92
C GLY A 178 6.43 1.29 10.36
N VAL A 179 7.53 0.76 10.90
CA VAL A 179 8.79 1.50 11.11
C VAL A 179 9.90 0.71 10.47
N GLU A 180 10.77 1.39 9.74
CA GLU A 180 11.94 0.77 9.14
C GLU A 180 13.16 1.68 9.20
N TYR A 181 14.32 1.05 9.17
CA TYR A 181 15.62 1.69 8.98
C TYR A 181 16.18 1.27 7.63
N GLU A 182 16.61 2.24 6.84
CA GLU A 182 17.54 1.96 5.76
C GLU A 182 18.93 1.82 6.38
N MET A 183 19.54 0.64 6.18
CA MET A 183 20.79 0.28 6.85
C MET A 183 21.85 -0.14 5.84
N VAL A 184 23.10 0.20 6.10
CA VAL A 184 24.29 -0.27 5.35
C VAL A 184 25.02 -1.32 6.17
N ASN A 185 25.87 -2.12 5.54
CA ASN A 185 26.57 -3.29 6.07
C ASN A 185 25.60 -4.40 6.55
N VAL A 186 24.53 -4.60 5.81
CA VAL A 186 23.61 -5.72 5.97
C VAL A 186 23.96 -6.80 4.95
N ASP A 187 24.07 -8.03 5.41
CA ASP A 187 24.25 -9.18 4.49
C ASP A 187 22.93 -9.43 3.75
N CYS A 188 22.91 -9.09 2.48
CA CYS A 188 21.73 -9.13 1.63
C CYS A 188 21.74 -10.30 0.65
N VAL A 189 20.57 -10.90 0.46
CA VAL A 189 20.28 -11.88 -0.59
C VAL A 189 19.27 -11.29 -1.59
N ASP A 190 19.10 -11.93 -2.74
CA ASP A 190 18.15 -11.52 -3.78
C ASP A 190 16.68 -11.86 -3.46
N LEU A 191 16.33 -11.94 -2.17
CA LEU A 191 15.01 -12.29 -1.65
C LEU A 191 14.49 -11.23 -0.69
N ILE A 192 13.20 -11.01 -0.70
CA ILE A 192 12.51 -10.35 0.41
C ILE A 192 12.43 -11.34 1.57
N GLU A 193 12.95 -10.95 2.73
CA GLU A 193 12.91 -11.78 3.93
C GLU A 193 11.80 -11.28 4.87
N VAL A 194 10.98 -12.22 5.36
CA VAL A 194 9.87 -11.96 6.29
C VAL A 194 9.99 -12.91 7.48
N TYR A 195 9.99 -12.33 8.68
CA TYR A 195 10.14 -13.05 9.94
C TYR A 195 8.88 -12.91 10.75
N PHE A 196 8.22 -14.03 11.05
CA PHE A 196 7.03 -14.06 11.88
C PHE A 196 7.40 -14.28 13.34
N SER A 197 6.87 -13.45 14.23
CA SER A 197 6.97 -13.61 15.68
C SER A 197 6.05 -12.61 16.35
N ASN A 198 5.09 -13.05 17.14
CA ASN A 198 4.24 -12.15 17.93
C ASN A 198 5.03 -11.45 19.04
N ALA A 199 6.13 -12.06 19.51
CA ALA A 199 7.01 -11.45 20.51
C ALA A 199 7.81 -10.26 19.98
N ASP A 200 8.09 -10.24 18.67
CA ASP A 200 8.91 -9.21 18.02
C ASP A 200 8.09 -8.30 17.10
N ALA A 201 6.97 -8.78 16.59
CA ALA A 201 6.08 -8.03 15.70
C ALA A 201 4.61 -8.41 15.97
N PRO A 202 4.00 -7.93 17.07
CA PRO A 202 2.64 -8.31 17.43
C PRO A 202 1.64 -7.95 16.35
N ARG A 203 0.92 -8.95 15.84
CA ARG A 203 -0.01 -8.88 14.71
C ARG A 203 0.63 -8.51 13.37
N GLY A 204 1.93 -8.75 13.20
CA GLY A 204 2.64 -8.36 12.01
C GLY A 204 3.86 -9.22 11.72
N TYR A 205 4.89 -8.60 11.22
CA TYR A 205 6.14 -9.28 10.88
C TYR A 205 7.31 -8.30 10.81
N VAL A 206 8.53 -8.83 10.91
CA VAL A 206 9.77 -8.11 10.62
C VAL A 206 10.18 -8.42 9.18
N TRP A 207 10.79 -7.45 8.48
CA TRP A 207 11.29 -7.65 7.12
C TRP A 207 12.72 -7.16 6.91
N ILE A 208 13.39 -7.78 5.94
CA ILE A 208 14.62 -7.26 5.32
C ILE A 208 14.38 -7.20 3.82
N PHE A 209 14.39 -6.02 3.24
CA PHE A 209 14.23 -5.78 1.80
C PHE A 209 15.56 -5.24 1.27
N PRO A 210 16.28 -5.99 0.43
CA PRO A 210 17.57 -5.56 -0.10
C PRO A 210 17.41 -4.33 -1.01
N LYS A 211 18.32 -3.37 -0.86
CA LYS A 211 18.42 -2.17 -1.73
C LYS A 211 19.75 -2.10 -2.49
N GLY A 212 20.53 -3.14 -2.48
CA GLY A 212 21.84 -3.22 -3.10
C GLY A 212 22.64 -4.37 -2.53
N LYS A 213 23.94 -4.31 -2.69
CA LYS A 213 24.85 -5.38 -2.25
C LYS A 213 24.84 -5.58 -0.73
N ASP A 214 24.85 -4.47 0.02
CA ASP A 214 24.96 -4.44 1.48
C ASP A 214 24.07 -3.37 2.12
N VAL A 215 23.08 -2.88 1.36
CA VAL A 215 22.08 -1.92 1.84
C VAL A 215 20.71 -2.59 1.86
N ALA A 216 19.97 -2.42 2.94
CA ALA A 216 18.61 -2.95 3.07
C ALA A 216 17.68 -2.02 3.85
N ASN A 217 16.39 -2.12 3.57
CA ASN A 217 15.33 -1.66 4.44
C ASN A 217 15.03 -2.77 5.46
N VAL A 218 15.38 -2.55 6.71
CA VAL A 218 15.09 -3.43 7.84
C VAL A 218 13.97 -2.82 8.65
N GLY A 219 12.84 -3.50 8.76
CA GLY A 219 11.67 -2.89 9.39
C GLY A 219 10.75 -3.87 10.09
N VAL A 220 9.78 -3.31 10.80
CA VAL A 220 8.71 -4.02 11.49
C VAL A 220 7.37 -3.39 11.17
N GLY A 221 6.38 -4.23 10.87
CA GLY A 221 4.97 -3.87 10.83
C GLY A 221 4.26 -4.48 12.03
N ILE A 222 3.48 -3.70 12.75
CA ILE A 222 2.74 -4.15 13.92
C ILE A 222 1.32 -3.61 13.90
N GLY A 223 0.40 -4.31 14.56
CA GLY A 223 -0.98 -3.85 14.71
C GLY A 223 -1.10 -2.51 15.42
N GLY A 224 -2.04 -1.67 15.02
CA GLY A 224 -2.20 -0.28 15.48
C GLY A 224 -2.35 -0.11 16.99
N LEU A 225 -2.87 -1.12 17.70
CA LEU A 225 -2.92 -1.12 19.17
C LEU A 225 -1.52 -1.14 19.83
N HIS A 226 -0.50 -1.58 19.09
CA HIS A 226 0.89 -1.65 19.52
C HIS A 226 1.77 -0.52 18.94
N ALA A 227 1.21 0.30 18.05
CA ALA A 227 1.92 1.32 17.26
C ALA A 227 2.89 2.22 18.05
N PRO A 228 2.59 2.68 19.28
CA PRO A 228 3.53 3.50 20.06
C PRO A 228 4.87 2.82 20.32
N ASN A 229 4.93 1.49 20.28
CA ASN A 229 6.10 0.68 20.55
C ASN A 229 6.81 0.16 19.29
N ALA A 230 6.40 0.54 18.09
CA ALA A 230 6.96 -0.01 16.84
C ALA A 230 8.49 0.11 16.78
N LYS A 231 9.02 1.29 17.11
CA LYS A 231 10.47 1.50 17.17
C LYS A 231 11.16 0.58 18.18
N TYR A 232 10.55 0.39 19.34
CA TYR A 232 11.09 -0.50 20.37
C TYR A 232 11.21 -1.95 19.88
N TYR A 233 10.18 -2.47 19.17
CA TYR A 233 10.22 -3.82 18.62
C TYR A 233 11.32 -3.98 17.57
N LEU A 234 11.48 -2.98 16.69
CA LEU A 234 12.53 -2.99 15.68
C LEU A 234 13.94 -2.96 16.33
N ASP A 235 14.17 -2.06 17.27
CA ASP A 235 15.45 -1.93 17.98
C ASP A 235 15.79 -3.22 18.77
N LYS A 236 14.80 -3.81 19.44
CA LYS A 236 14.92 -5.08 20.14
C LYS A 236 15.34 -6.20 19.19
N TRP A 237 14.65 -6.30 18.05
CA TRP A 237 14.93 -7.33 17.06
C TRP A 237 16.34 -7.18 16.44
N ILE A 238 16.73 -5.98 16.06
CA ILE A 238 18.06 -5.70 15.51
C ILE A 238 19.14 -6.09 16.52
N LYS A 239 18.97 -5.74 17.81
CA LYS A 239 19.90 -6.06 18.88
C LYS A 239 20.00 -7.57 19.14
N ALA A 240 18.92 -8.32 18.92
CA ALA A 240 18.88 -9.76 19.11
C ALA A 240 19.59 -10.55 18.00
N HIS A 241 19.90 -9.90 16.85
CA HIS A 241 20.51 -10.54 15.67
C HIS A 241 21.85 -9.91 15.28
N PRO A 242 22.85 -9.91 16.20
CA PRO A 242 24.14 -9.26 15.97
C PRO A 242 24.97 -9.97 14.90
N GLU A 243 24.73 -11.25 14.63
CA GLU A 243 25.37 -12.04 13.57
C GLU A 243 25.13 -11.45 12.18
N ARG A 244 23.94 -10.84 11.95
CA ARG A 244 23.57 -10.22 10.67
C ARG A 244 23.65 -8.70 10.72
N LEU A 245 23.27 -8.09 11.83
CA LEU A 245 23.04 -6.65 11.93
C LEU A 245 24.01 -5.94 12.89
N GLY A 246 24.92 -6.67 13.53
CA GLY A 246 25.86 -6.09 14.50
C GLY A 246 26.82 -5.04 13.91
N LYS A 247 27.11 -5.12 12.61
CA LYS A 247 27.90 -4.13 11.87
C LYS A 247 27.07 -3.11 11.13
N ALA A 248 25.75 -3.31 11.08
CA ALA A 248 24.86 -2.45 10.32
C ALA A 248 24.76 -1.05 10.93
N LYS A 249 24.61 -0.06 10.06
CA LYS A 249 24.44 1.36 10.47
C LYS A 249 23.23 1.95 9.80
N THR A 250 22.38 2.61 10.57
CA THR A 250 21.19 3.30 10.08
C THR A 250 21.55 4.58 9.36
N VAL A 251 21.08 4.74 8.13
CA VAL A 251 21.27 5.95 7.31
C VAL A 251 19.96 6.73 7.11
N ALA A 252 18.80 6.07 7.28
CA ALA A 252 17.50 6.74 7.28
C ALA A 252 16.49 6.00 8.17
N ILE A 253 15.53 6.74 8.71
CA ILE A 253 14.38 6.22 9.47
C ILE A 253 13.12 6.57 8.70
N LYS A 254 12.24 5.60 8.50
CA LYS A 254 10.99 5.72 7.76
C LYS A 254 9.86 5.10 8.58
N GLY A 255 8.64 5.55 8.35
CA GLY A 255 7.48 4.94 9.01
C GLY A 255 6.17 5.56 8.54
N GLY A 256 5.08 4.85 8.77
CA GLY A 256 3.76 5.31 8.39
C GLY A 256 2.63 4.38 8.84
N ILE A 257 1.42 4.91 8.75
CA ILE A 257 0.18 4.17 8.98
C ILE A 257 -0.21 3.41 7.72
N ILE A 258 -0.76 2.22 7.91
CA ILE A 258 -1.19 1.32 6.85
C ILE A 258 -2.61 0.87 7.19
N PRO A 259 -3.66 1.42 6.54
CA PRO A 259 -5.03 0.96 6.74
C PRO A 259 -5.19 -0.41 6.07
N VAL A 260 -5.33 -1.45 6.89
CA VAL A 260 -5.40 -2.86 6.46
C VAL A 260 -6.80 -3.47 6.63
N GLY A 261 -7.82 -2.63 6.81
CA GLY A 261 -9.22 -3.01 6.86
C GLY A 261 -9.81 -3.38 5.49
N ALA A 262 -11.12 -3.40 5.40
CA ALA A 262 -11.79 -3.57 4.11
C ALA A 262 -11.48 -2.39 3.19
N PRO A 263 -11.25 -2.62 1.89
CA PRO A 263 -11.13 -1.53 0.94
C PRO A 263 -12.46 -0.78 0.86
N MET A 264 -12.40 0.53 0.79
CA MET A 264 -13.58 1.36 0.54
C MET A 264 -13.90 1.35 -0.95
N THR A 265 -15.16 1.26 -1.27
CA THR A 265 -15.69 1.29 -2.63
C THR A 265 -16.76 2.36 -2.79
N ASP A 266 -18.02 2.09 -2.52
CA ASP A 266 -19.10 3.08 -2.64
C ASP A 266 -18.94 4.26 -1.66
N GLU A 267 -18.38 4.00 -0.49
CA GLU A 267 -18.07 4.99 0.54
C GLU A 267 -16.89 5.91 0.15
N ALA A 268 -16.09 5.49 -0.82
CA ALA A 268 -15.00 6.30 -1.35
C ALA A 268 -15.46 7.36 -2.36
N VAL A 269 -16.76 7.39 -2.69
CA VAL A 269 -17.32 8.28 -3.73
C VAL A 269 -18.35 9.21 -3.13
N GLY A 270 -18.19 10.49 -3.40
CA GLY A 270 -19.12 11.56 -3.01
C GLY A 270 -19.51 12.47 -4.19
N GLU A 271 -20.27 13.51 -3.89
CA GLU A 271 -20.65 14.52 -4.87
C GLU A 271 -19.41 15.32 -5.32
N GLY A 272 -18.95 15.08 -6.54
CA GLY A 272 -17.76 15.73 -7.10
C GLY A 272 -16.42 15.24 -6.53
N ILE A 273 -16.37 14.08 -5.84
CA ILE A 273 -15.13 13.59 -5.23
C ILE A 273 -15.02 12.06 -5.29
N ILE A 274 -13.78 11.59 -5.51
CA ILE A 274 -13.37 10.19 -5.40
C ILE A 274 -12.16 10.11 -4.46
N ALA A 275 -12.21 9.29 -3.41
CA ALA A 275 -11.02 8.89 -2.66
C ALA A 275 -10.42 7.63 -3.30
N ALA A 276 -9.09 7.60 -3.46
CA ALA A 276 -8.41 6.47 -4.12
C ALA A 276 -7.09 6.09 -3.45
N GLY A 277 -6.68 4.83 -3.68
CA GLY A 277 -5.46 4.29 -3.12
C GLY A 277 -5.53 4.10 -1.60
N THR A 278 -4.44 4.38 -0.91
CA THR A 278 -4.37 4.22 0.55
C THR A 278 -5.38 5.11 1.29
N ALA A 279 -5.78 6.25 0.70
CA ALA A 279 -6.82 7.12 1.25
C ALA A 279 -8.21 6.43 1.30
N ALA A 280 -8.42 5.42 0.47
CA ALA A 280 -9.62 4.57 0.46
C ALA A 280 -9.33 3.14 0.97
N HIS A 281 -8.30 2.94 1.80
CA HIS A 281 -7.90 1.65 2.37
C HIS A 281 -7.60 0.56 1.33
N GLN A 282 -7.20 0.95 0.12
CA GLN A 282 -6.91 0.04 -0.98
C GLN A 282 -5.46 -0.48 -0.88
N VAL A 283 -5.24 -1.27 0.15
CA VAL A 283 -3.97 -1.88 0.55
C VAL A 283 -4.18 -3.37 0.77
N ASP A 284 -3.17 -4.17 0.50
CA ASP A 284 -3.24 -5.60 0.81
C ASP A 284 -3.27 -5.81 2.33
N PRO A 285 -4.30 -6.42 2.88
CA PRO A 285 -4.47 -6.52 4.33
C PRO A 285 -3.50 -7.51 5.01
N ILE A 286 -2.80 -8.38 4.27
CA ILE A 286 -1.86 -9.36 4.85
C ILE A 286 -0.45 -8.80 4.94
N HIS A 287 0.04 -8.19 3.85
CA HIS A 287 1.43 -7.74 3.80
C HIS A 287 1.58 -6.21 3.72
N GLY A 288 0.49 -5.44 3.85
CA GLY A 288 0.54 -3.99 3.86
C GLY A 288 0.98 -3.33 2.54
N GLY A 289 1.10 -4.11 1.46
CA GLY A 289 1.54 -3.59 0.16
C GLY A 289 0.47 -2.74 -0.51
N GLY A 290 0.78 -1.45 -0.74
CA GLY A 290 -0.17 -0.48 -1.28
C GLY A 290 0.26 0.20 -2.58
N ILE A 291 1.53 0.16 -2.97
CA ILE A 291 2.02 0.93 -4.14
C ILE A 291 1.24 0.58 -5.40
N CYS A 292 1.23 -0.70 -5.77
CA CYS A 292 0.64 -1.16 -7.03
C CYS A 292 -0.89 -1.06 -7.01
N LEU A 293 -1.52 -1.40 -5.88
CA LEU A 293 -2.96 -1.22 -5.69
C LEU A 293 -3.37 0.25 -5.79
N ALA A 294 -2.56 1.15 -5.22
CA ALA A 294 -2.79 2.59 -5.33
C ALA A 294 -2.61 3.10 -6.77
N MET A 295 -1.63 2.58 -7.52
CA MET A 295 -1.45 2.91 -8.93
C MET A 295 -2.65 2.48 -9.78
N GLU A 296 -3.15 1.27 -9.56
CA GLU A 296 -4.35 0.78 -10.27
C GLU A 296 -5.59 1.59 -9.91
N ALA A 297 -5.83 1.80 -8.62
CA ALA A 297 -6.95 2.63 -8.17
C ALA A 297 -6.88 4.05 -8.72
N GLY A 298 -5.69 4.64 -8.74
CA GLY A 298 -5.45 5.96 -9.34
C GLY A 298 -5.76 5.99 -10.83
N LYS A 299 -5.33 4.98 -11.58
CA LYS A 299 -5.66 4.85 -13.01
C LYS A 299 -7.17 4.82 -13.23
N ILE A 300 -7.90 3.97 -12.51
CA ILE A 300 -9.36 3.86 -12.63
C ILE A 300 -10.04 5.18 -12.25
N ALA A 301 -9.62 5.79 -11.12
CA ALA A 301 -10.18 7.07 -10.66
C ALA A 301 -9.95 8.19 -11.68
N GLY A 302 -8.77 8.26 -12.28
CA GLY A 302 -8.45 9.25 -13.31
C GLY A 302 -9.27 9.09 -14.59
N GLU A 303 -9.44 7.85 -15.07
CA GLU A 303 -10.27 7.53 -16.24
C GLU A 303 -11.74 7.92 -16.01
N VAL A 304 -12.32 7.54 -14.85
CA VAL A 304 -13.71 7.85 -14.51
C VAL A 304 -13.91 9.36 -14.27
N ALA A 305 -13.01 10.01 -13.56
CA ALA A 305 -13.08 11.44 -13.30
C ALA A 305 -13.04 12.25 -14.61
N ALA A 306 -12.11 11.95 -15.50
CA ALA A 306 -11.99 12.62 -16.79
C ALA A 306 -13.22 12.43 -17.66
N LYS A 307 -13.70 11.18 -17.81
CA LYS A 307 -14.93 10.86 -18.57
C LYS A 307 -16.09 11.70 -18.09
N ASN A 308 -16.33 11.74 -16.78
CA ASN A 308 -17.48 12.44 -16.22
C ASN A 308 -17.31 13.96 -16.20
N ALA A 309 -16.10 14.48 -16.00
CA ALA A 309 -15.83 15.92 -16.09
C ALA A 309 -16.09 16.45 -17.51
N LEU A 310 -15.60 15.76 -18.53
CA LEU A 310 -15.82 16.12 -19.92
C LEU A 310 -17.29 15.99 -20.36
N ALA A 311 -18.01 15.00 -19.83
CA ALA A 311 -19.44 14.79 -20.04
C ALA A 311 -20.34 15.72 -19.18
N LYS A 312 -19.75 16.46 -18.21
CA LYS A 312 -20.46 17.31 -17.22
C LYS A 312 -21.45 16.54 -16.34
N THR A 313 -21.13 15.29 -16.01
CA THR A 313 -21.90 14.37 -15.18
C THR A 313 -21.14 14.00 -13.90
N CYS A 314 -20.85 15.00 -13.07
CA CYS A 314 -19.94 14.91 -11.94
C CYS A 314 -20.63 14.67 -10.59
N ASP A 315 -21.89 14.22 -10.59
CA ASP A 315 -22.58 13.81 -9.38
C ASP A 315 -22.13 12.42 -8.91
N ARG A 316 -22.49 12.09 -7.68
CA ARG A 316 -22.10 10.80 -7.07
C ARG A 316 -22.55 9.60 -7.89
N ALA A 317 -23.76 9.65 -8.47
CA ALA A 317 -24.32 8.51 -9.21
C ALA A 317 -23.44 8.12 -10.40
N HIS A 318 -22.92 9.07 -11.15
CA HIS A 318 -22.03 8.83 -12.28
C HIS A 318 -20.61 8.46 -11.82
N LEU A 319 -20.10 9.09 -10.75
CA LEU A 319 -18.77 8.78 -10.22
C LEU A 319 -18.68 7.40 -9.53
N LEU A 320 -19.81 6.79 -9.15
CA LEU A 320 -19.87 5.42 -8.63
C LEU A 320 -19.35 4.37 -9.62
N GLU A 321 -19.24 4.68 -10.91
CA GLU A 321 -18.55 3.82 -11.89
C GLU A 321 -17.14 3.43 -11.42
N TYR A 322 -16.43 4.31 -10.71
CA TYR A 322 -15.16 3.99 -10.08
C TYR A 322 -15.26 2.82 -9.10
N ALA A 323 -16.25 2.87 -8.21
CA ALA A 323 -16.49 1.84 -7.21
C ALA A 323 -16.89 0.50 -7.87
N GLU A 324 -17.74 0.55 -8.89
CA GLU A 324 -18.19 -0.64 -9.64
C GLU A 324 -17.02 -1.36 -10.32
N ILE A 325 -16.11 -0.60 -10.97
CA ILE A 325 -14.93 -1.17 -11.60
C ILE A 325 -14.02 -1.77 -10.52
N TYR A 326 -13.74 -1.05 -9.41
CA TYR A 326 -12.85 -1.53 -8.36
C TYR A 326 -13.39 -2.77 -7.65
N LYS A 327 -14.71 -2.83 -7.37
CA LYS A 327 -15.42 -4.02 -6.87
C LYS A 327 -15.20 -5.23 -7.76
N LYS A 328 -15.26 -5.04 -9.06
CA LYS A 328 -15.09 -6.15 -10.02
C LYS A 328 -13.65 -6.65 -10.09
N VAL A 329 -12.67 -5.76 -10.07
CA VAL A 329 -11.27 -6.13 -10.36
C VAL A 329 -10.46 -6.48 -9.11
N ARG A 330 -10.73 -5.88 -7.93
CA ARG A 330 -9.85 -6.04 -6.74
C ARG A 330 -10.53 -6.40 -5.44
N GLU A 331 -11.69 -5.85 -5.14
CA GLU A 331 -12.34 -6.03 -3.85
C GLU A 331 -12.49 -7.51 -3.43
N PRO A 332 -12.94 -8.46 -4.28
CA PRO A 332 -13.13 -9.84 -3.86
C PRO A 332 -11.83 -10.51 -3.39
N LYS A 333 -10.70 -10.19 -4.04
CA LYS A 333 -9.38 -10.69 -3.63
C LYS A 333 -8.96 -10.10 -2.28
N LEU A 334 -9.14 -8.80 -2.10
CA LEU A 334 -8.77 -8.12 -0.85
C LEU A 334 -9.64 -8.59 0.32
N LEU A 335 -10.94 -8.80 0.13
CA LEU A 335 -11.83 -9.34 1.17
C LEU A 335 -11.46 -10.77 1.57
N LYS A 336 -11.07 -11.64 0.63
CA LYS A 336 -10.54 -12.98 0.95
C LYS A 336 -9.27 -12.88 1.79
N ARG A 337 -8.36 -11.96 1.43
CA ARG A 337 -7.13 -11.72 2.17
C ARG A 337 -7.39 -11.13 3.56
N LEU A 338 -8.37 -10.25 3.68
CA LEU A 338 -8.81 -9.73 4.97
C LEU A 338 -9.35 -10.83 5.90
N LYS A 339 -10.11 -11.79 5.36
CA LYS A 339 -10.53 -12.97 6.14
C LYS A 339 -9.33 -13.78 6.64
N LEU A 340 -8.33 -14.01 5.78
CA LEU A 340 -7.10 -14.70 6.17
C LEU A 340 -6.34 -13.90 7.25
N ARG A 341 -6.16 -12.58 7.08
CA ARG A 341 -5.54 -11.72 8.11
C ARG A 341 -6.20 -11.91 9.47
N LYS A 342 -7.55 -11.83 9.54
CA LYS A 342 -8.32 -11.97 10.80
C LYS A 342 -8.12 -13.33 11.48
N VAL A 343 -7.68 -14.34 10.76
CA VAL A 343 -7.27 -15.63 11.32
C VAL A 343 -5.82 -15.60 11.77
N LEU A 344 -4.90 -15.12 10.91
CA LEU A 344 -3.47 -15.05 11.23
C LEU A 344 -3.19 -14.24 12.50
N GLU A 345 -3.92 -13.15 12.72
CA GLU A 345 -3.78 -12.31 13.92
C GLU A 345 -4.09 -13.01 15.26
N LYS A 346 -4.83 -14.11 15.22
CA LYS A 346 -5.21 -14.89 16.41
C LYS A 346 -4.25 -16.03 16.69
N LEU A 347 -3.32 -16.31 15.79
CA LEU A 347 -2.36 -17.38 15.93
C LEU A 347 -1.25 -16.98 16.91
N SER A 348 -0.91 -17.89 17.81
CA SER A 348 0.29 -17.80 18.65
C SER A 348 1.54 -18.15 17.84
N ASP A 349 2.74 -17.88 18.38
CA ASP A 349 4.00 -18.32 17.78
C ASP A 349 4.08 -19.84 17.67
N ASP A 350 3.53 -20.58 18.64
CA ASP A 350 3.43 -22.05 18.58
C ASP A 350 2.49 -22.54 17.47
N ASP A 351 1.45 -21.77 17.15
CA ASP A 351 0.53 -22.09 16.05
C ASP A 351 1.21 -21.83 14.70
N PHE A 352 1.91 -20.71 14.57
CA PHE A 352 2.73 -20.45 13.39
C PHE A 352 3.79 -21.52 13.18
N ASN A 353 4.54 -21.90 14.22
CA ASN A 353 5.52 -22.99 14.14
C ASN A 353 4.87 -24.28 13.67
N ALA A 354 3.72 -24.67 14.23
CA ALA A 354 3.03 -25.88 13.80
C ALA A 354 2.62 -25.84 12.32
N ILE A 355 2.11 -24.69 11.84
CA ILE A 355 1.75 -24.50 10.43
C ILE A 355 3.00 -24.61 9.54
N PHE A 356 4.07 -23.89 9.89
CA PHE A 356 5.32 -23.90 9.12
C PHE A 356 5.98 -25.27 9.05
N HIS A 357 5.90 -26.09 10.11
CA HIS A 357 6.48 -27.43 10.13
C HIS A 357 5.60 -28.49 9.46
N HIS A 358 4.29 -28.27 9.43
CA HIS A 358 3.33 -29.23 8.86
C HIS A 358 3.12 -29.05 7.36
N LEU A 359 3.15 -27.79 6.87
CA LEU A 359 2.94 -27.46 5.47
C LEU A 359 4.27 -27.39 4.69
N ASP A 360 4.24 -27.85 3.45
CA ASP A 360 5.37 -27.64 2.53
C ASP A 360 5.36 -26.22 1.92
N ASP A 361 6.43 -25.88 1.18
CA ASP A 361 6.58 -24.53 0.61
C ASP A 361 5.46 -24.15 -0.35
N LYS A 362 4.94 -25.14 -1.11
CA LYS A 362 3.83 -24.93 -2.04
C LYS A 362 2.50 -24.69 -1.32
N ASP A 363 2.28 -25.37 -0.20
CA ASP A 363 1.09 -25.18 0.61
C ASP A 363 1.08 -23.81 1.25
N ILE A 364 2.20 -23.34 1.76
CA ILE A 364 2.35 -22.00 2.34
C ILE A 364 2.15 -20.94 1.25
N ASP A 365 2.69 -21.15 0.04
CA ASP A 365 2.42 -20.25 -1.10
C ASP A 365 0.92 -20.19 -1.45
N ASN A 366 0.23 -21.35 -1.49
CA ASN A 366 -1.22 -21.40 -1.70
C ASN A 366 -1.99 -20.69 -0.58
N LEU A 367 -1.59 -20.86 0.68
CA LEU A 367 -2.22 -20.19 1.81
C LEU A 367 -2.10 -18.65 1.69
N LEU A 368 -0.91 -18.15 1.37
CA LEU A 368 -0.67 -16.72 1.15
C LEU A 368 -1.46 -16.14 -0.03
N LYS A 369 -1.71 -16.94 -1.06
CA LYS A 369 -2.57 -16.60 -2.20
C LYS A 369 -4.05 -16.70 -1.88
N SER A 370 -4.42 -17.08 -0.66
CA SER A 370 -5.80 -17.36 -0.23
C SER A 370 -6.48 -18.47 -1.06
N ASN A 371 -5.67 -19.42 -1.56
CA ASN A 371 -6.14 -20.64 -2.24
C ASN A 371 -6.34 -21.77 -1.22
N PHE A 372 -7.36 -21.62 -0.37
CA PHE A 372 -7.62 -22.52 0.76
C PHE A 372 -7.99 -23.94 0.30
N ALA A 373 -8.66 -24.08 -0.84
CA ALA A 373 -9.03 -25.39 -1.38
C ALA A 373 -7.79 -26.30 -1.61
N ALA A 374 -6.66 -25.72 -2.00
CA ALA A 374 -5.45 -26.47 -2.25
C ALA A 374 -4.79 -27.03 -0.99
N VAL A 375 -5.05 -26.45 0.19
CA VAL A 375 -4.41 -26.81 1.44
C VAL A 375 -5.35 -27.46 2.47
N VAL A 376 -6.64 -27.53 2.17
CA VAL A 376 -7.68 -27.97 3.13
C VAL A 376 -7.41 -29.35 3.74
N GLY A 377 -6.98 -30.32 2.94
CA GLY A 377 -6.68 -31.67 3.44
C GLY A 377 -5.55 -31.71 4.45
N LYS A 378 -4.43 -31.01 4.16
CA LYS A 378 -3.29 -30.91 5.10
C LYS A 378 -3.65 -30.08 6.33
N MET A 379 -4.42 -29.00 6.16
CA MET A 379 -4.91 -28.24 7.29
C MET A 379 -5.82 -29.08 8.19
N THR A 380 -6.70 -29.92 7.64
CA THR A 380 -7.54 -30.83 8.42
C THR A 380 -6.67 -31.80 9.24
N SER A 381 -5.59 -32.38 8.65
CA SER A 381 -4.68 -33.25 9.40
C SER A 381 -3.93 -32.51 10.51
N LEU A 382 -3.55 -31.27 10.30
CA LEU A 382 -2.96 -30.42 11.34
C LEU A 382 -3.96 -30.16 12.48
N LEU A 383 -5.22 -29.90 12.19
CA LEU A 383 -6.28 -29.66 13.18
C LEU A 383 -6.56 -30.90 14.06
N ILE A 384 -6.39 -32.12 13.52
CA ILE A 384 -6.49 -33.35 14.27
C ILE A 384 -5.36 -33.43 15.32
N THR A 385 -4.14 -33.07 14.95
CA THR A 385 -2.98 -33.12 15.84
C THR A 385 -2.90 -31.93 16.80
N LYS A 386 -3.50 -30.80 16.43
CA LYS A 386 -3.53 -29.55 17.22
C LYS A 386 -4.97 -28.99 17.31
N PRO A 387 -5.88 -29.61 18.11
CA PRO A 387 -7.29 -29.21 18.14
C PRO A 387 -7.56 -27.77 18.57
N GLY A 388 -6.64 -27.15 19.31
CA GLY A 388 -6.73 -25.74 19.69
C GLY A 388 -6.82 -24.77 18.51
N LEU A 389 -6.28 -25.15 17.34
CA LEU A 389 -6.36 -24.36 16.10
C LEU A 389 -7.76 -24.36 15.48
N ILE A 390 -8.63 -25.32 15.78
CA ILE A 390 -9.96 -25.46 15.16
C ILE A 390 -10.76 -24.17 15.34
N LYS A 391 -10.82 -23.66 16.58
CA LYS A 391 -11.59 -22.44 16.89
C LYS A 391 -11.05 -21.22 16.15
N THR A 392 -9.75 -21.12 15.98
CA THR A 392 -9.09 -19.99 15.30
C THR A 392 -9.30 -20.07 13.79
N MET A 393 -9.22 -21.26 13.23
CA MET A 393 -9.26 -21.48 11.78
C MET A 393 -10.67 -21.66 11.21
N SER A 394 -11.69 -21.86 12.07
CA SER A 394 -13.10 -21.97 11.64
C SER A 394 -13.59 -20.76 10.83
N GLY A 395 -12.92 -19.63 10.92
CA GLY A 395 -13.21 -18.44 10.11
C GLY A 395 -12.72 -18.53 8.66
N LEU A 396 -11.94 -19.57 8.28
CA LEU A 396 -11.47 -19.82 6.91
C LEU A 396 -12.26 -20.95 6.20
N LEU A 397 -12.89 -21.85 6.97
CA LEU A 397 -13.75 -22.92 6.51
C LEU A 397 -15.18 -22.42 6.38
#